data_dc1a0453bc0fff6f12d883c5bc61a8d0
#
_entry.id   dc1a0453bc0fff6f12d883c5bc61a8d0
#
_cell.length_a   1.000
_cell.length_b   1.000
_cell.length_c   1.000
_cell.angle_alpha   90.00
_cell.angle_beta   90.00
_cell.angle_gamma   90.00
#
_symmetry.space_group_name_H-M   'P 1'
#
loop_
_entity.id
_entity.type
_entity.pdbx_description
1 polymer ?
#
loop_
_entity_poly.entity_id
_entity_poly.type
_entity_poly.pdbx_seq_one_letter_code
_entity_poly.pdbx_strand_id
1 'polypeptide(L)'
;MAALERAMASPDRPAADKERDASRQAPVVLDFLGVEAGMTVLDVNASGGWYTEVLSYAVGSNGKVLMQNRPGGRSAEAATARADRLANVDEWLTDISDISANSVDFAFTALNFHDFHNSNPAAAQGILGQLMTVLKPGGILAVIDHEGTFGADNVSLHRIAFEDAVKAVLESGFVLAGASDILHNEADDHTVGPFDPSLGRNTDRLVLKFMKL
;
A
#
# COMPACT_ATOMS: atom_id res chain seq x y z
N MET A 1 -14.78 -11.14 -0.34
CA MET A 1 -15.42 -9.82 -0.11
C MET A 1 -16.35 -9.83 1.12
N ALA A 2 -17.48 -10.50 1.17
CA ALA A 2 -18.44 -10.40 2.29
C ALA A 2 -17.87 -10.70 3.71
N ALA A 3 -16.85 -11.53 3.82
CA ALA A 3 -16.18 -11.79 5.11
C ALA A 3 -15.31 -10.61 5.54
N LEU A 4 -14.58 -9.99 4.59
CA LEU A 4 -13.78 -8.80 4.83
C LEU A 4 -14.65 -7.60 5.22
N GLU A 5 -15.75 -7.37 4.51
CA GLU A 5 -16.70 -6.29 4.84
C GLU A 5 -17.25 -6.42 6.27
N ARG A 6 -17.62 -7.65 6.68
CA ARG A 6 -18.06 -7.90 8.06
C ARG A 6 -16.95 -7.62 9.09
N ALA A 7 -15.71 -8.03 8.80
CA ALA A 7 -14.58 -7.76 9.68
C ALA A 7 -14.29 -6.26 9.78
N MET A 8 -14.36 -5.54 8.67
CA MET A 8 -14.19 -4.08 8.64
C MET A 8 -15.29 -3.33 9.40
N ALA A 9 -16.50 -3.90 9.51
CA ALA A 9 -17.59 -3.34 10.31
C ALA A 9 -17.45 -3.58 11.82
N SER A 10 -16.42 -4.34 12.27
CA SER A 10 -16.21 -4.66 13.68
C SER A 10 -16.28 -3.42 14.58
N PRO A 11 -16.96 -3.48 15.75
CA PRO A 11 -16.97 -2.40 16.72
C PRO A 11 -15.57 -2.08 17.25
N ASP A 12 -14.65 -3.03 17.21
CA ASP A 12 -13.28 -2.88 17.73
C ASP A 12 -12.38 -2.01 16.82
N ARG A 13 -12.82 -1.76 15.57
CA ARG A 13 -12.10 -0.83 14.69
C ARG A 13 -12.31 0.63 15.11
N PRO A 14 -11.23 1.45 15.13
CA PRO A 14 -11.34 2.87 15.41
C PRO A 14 -12.33 3.58 14.48
N ALA A 15 -13.16 4.46 15.05
CA ALA A 15 -14.14 5.23 14.26
C ALA A 15 -13.47 6.04 13.13
N ALA A 16 -12.34 6.69 13.43
CA ALA A 16 -11.56 7.46 12.45
C ALA A 16 -11.02 6.60 11.29
N ASP A 17 -10.85 5.29 11.48
CA ASP A 17 -10.48 4.39 10.40
C ASP A 17 -11.68 4.06 9.51
N LYS A 18 -12.86 3.87 10.10
CA LYS A 18 -14.11 3.61 9.38
C LYS A 18 -14.53 4.78 8.48
N GLU A 19 -14.25 6.01 8.87
CA GLU A 19 -14.49 7.21 8.06
C GLU A 19 -13.77 7.16 6.71
N ARG A 20 -12.66 6.42 6.62
CA ARG A 20 -11.86 6.27 5.40
C ARG A 20 -12.27 5.10 4.52
N ASP A 21 -13.15 4.22 5.01
CA ASP A 21 -13.49 2.98 4.31
C ASP A 21 -14.13 3.25 2.94
N ALA A 22 -15.05 4.22 2.87
CA ALA A 22 -15.75 4.58 1.65
C ALA A 22 -14.80 5.06 0.54
N SER A 23 -13.83 5.92 0.89
CA SER A 23 -12.87 6.47 -0.08
C SER A 23 -11.74 5.48 -0.45
N ARG A 24 -11.56 4.41 0.30
CA ARG A 24 -10.50 3.41 0.06
C ARG A 24 -11.01 2.13 -0.57
N GLN A 25 -12.30 1.87 -0.54
CA GLN A 25 -12.97 0.75 -1.19
C GLN A 25 -12.21 -0.60 -1.06
N ALA A 26 -11.59 -0.83 0.12
CA ALA A 26 -10.62 -1.91 0.29
C ALA A 26 -11.12 -3.31 -0.14
N PRO A 27 -12.37 -3.73 0.08
CA PRO A 27 -12.82 -5.04 -0.37
C PRO A 27 -12.67 -5.23 -1.89
N VAL A 28 -13.07 -4.24 -2.69
CA VAL A 28 -13.01 -4.31 -4.15
C VAL A 28 -11.55 -4.18 -4.64
N VAL A 29 -10.78 -3.29 -4.01
CA VAL A 29 -9.36 -3.10 -4.33
C VAL A 29 -8.55 -4.37 -4.05
N LEU A 30 -8.72 -5.00 -2.89
CA LEU A 30 -7.96 -6.21 -2.53
C LEU A 30 -8.37 -7.42 -3.35
N ASP A 31 -9.63 -7.50 -3.78
CA ASP A 31 -10.12 -8.51 -4.73
C ASP A 31 -9.43 -8.38 -6.09
N PHE A 32 -9.40 -7.16 -6.65
CA PHE A 32 -8.67 -6.87 -7.91
C PHE A 32 -7.18 -7.22 -7.78
N LEU A 33 -6.54 -6.84 -6.69
CA LEU A 33 -5.13 -7.08 -6.44
C LEU A 33 -4.82 -8.57 -6.23
N GLY A 34 -5.82 -9.37 -5.82
CA GLY A 34 -5.68 -10.81 -5.63
C GLY A 34 -5.13 -11.19 -4.25
N VAL A 35 -5.50 -10.46 -3.21
CA VAL A 35 -5.17 -10.84 -1.83
C VAL A 35 -6.05 -12.00 -1.39
N GLU A 36 -5.41 -13.09 -0.94
CA GLU A 36 -6.08 -14.33 -0.56
C GLU A 36 -5.81 -14.72 0.90
N ALA A 37 -6.71 -15.50 1.46
CA ALA A 37 -6.53 -16.07 2.80
C ALA A 37 -5.29 -16.96 2.88
N GLY A 38 -4.54 -16.84 3.96
CA GLY A 38 -3.32 -17.62 4.21
C GLY A 38 -2.04 -17.00 3.65
N MET A 39 -2.12 -15.90 2.89
CA MET A 39 -0.94 -15.21 2.37
C MET A 39 -0.09 -14.58 3.47
N THR A 40 1.23 -14.53 3.22
CA THR A 40 2.16 -13.64 3.92
C THR A 40 2.27 -12.34 3.14
N VAL A 41 1.84 -11.24 3.76
CA VAL A 41 1.79 -9.89 3.17
C VAL A 41 2.81 -8.98 3.83
N LEU A 42 3.51 -8.16 3.03
CA LEU A 42 4.37 -7.08 3.49
C LEU A 42 3.70 -5.74 3.18
N ASP A 43 3.29 -5.01 4.22
CA ASP A 43 2.76 -3.64 4.11
C ASP A 43 3.93 -2.66 4.31
N VAL A 44 4.39 -2.08 3.20
CA VAL A 44 5.60 -1.24 3.14
C VAL A 44 5.29 0.18 3.58
N ASN A 45 6.06 0.68 4.54
CA ASN A 45 5.86 2.01 5.14
C ASN A 45 4.42 2.23 5.59
N ALA A 46 3.91 1.26 6.34
CA ALA A 46 2.50 1.13 6.71
C ALA A 46 1.95 2.30 7.54
N SER A 47 2.85 3.18 8.07
CA SER A 47 2.47 4.28 8.96
C SER A 47 1.65 3.77 10.16
N GLY A 48 0.48 4.34 10.46
CA GLY A 48 -0.41 3.87 11.52
C GLY A 48 -1.19 2.59 11.20
N GLY A 49 -0.97 1.96 10.02
CA GLY A 49 -1.42 0.62 9.69
C GLY A 49 -2.90 0.46 9.34
N TRP A 50 -3.53 1.46 8.73
CA TRP A 50 -4.91 1.31 8.28
C TRP A 50 -5.06 0.14 7.30
N TYR A 51 -4.17 0.05 6.29
CA TYR A 51 -4.16 -1.08 5.36
C TYR A 51 -3.67 -2.36 6.03
N THR A 52 -2.70 -2.30 6.94
CA THR A 52 -2.27 -3.45 7.74
C THR A 52 -3.45 -4.17 8.39
N GLU A 53 -4.36 -3.44 9.05
CA GLU A 53 -5.54 -4.03 9.69
C GLU A 53 -6.49 -4.67 8.69
N VAL A 54 -6.74 -4.02 7.56
CA VAL A 54 -7.60 -4.55 6.50
C VAL A 54 -6.97 -5.79 5.84
N LEU A 55 -5.66 -5.77 5.60
CA LEU A 55 -4.89 -6.91 5.09
C LEU A 55 -4.91 -8.07 6.09
N SER A 56 -4.77 -7.79 7.39
CA SER A 56 -4.88 -8.79 8.46
C SER A 56 -6.21 -9.55 8.41
N TYR A 57 -7.31 -8.82 8.20
CA TYR A 57 -8.63 -9.44 8.03
C TYR A 57 -8.75 -10.24 6.73
N ALA A 58 -8.18 -9.75 5.64
CA ALA A 58 -8.24 -10.40 4.33
C ALA A 58 -7.48 -11.72 4.32
N VAL A 59 -6.26 -11.75 4.88
CA VAL A 59 -5.45 -12.99 4.92
C VAL A 59 -5.91 -13.96 6.01
N GLY A 60 -6.63 -13.48 7.03
CA GLY A 60 -7.20 -14.31 8.11
C GLY A 60 -6.15 -14.92 9.03
N SER A 61 -6.61 -15.79 9.95
CA SER A 61 -5.76 -16.36 11.01
C SER A 61 -4.64 -17.27 10.53
N ASN A 62 -4.71 -17.79 9.32
CA ASN A 62 -3.68 -18.64 8.72
C ASN A 62 -2.67 -17.85 7.88
N GLY A 63 -2.95 -16.55 7.63
CA GLY A 63 -2.06 -15.64 6.97
C GLY A 63 -1.28 -14.77 7.96
N LYS A 64 -0.37 -13.95 7.43
CA LYS A 64 0.49 -13.07 8.21
C LYS A 64 0.66 -11.72 7.50
N VAL A 65 0.71 -10.65 8.28
CA VAL A 65 1.06 -9.32 7.78
C VAL A 65 2.32 -8.83 8.49
N LEU A 66 3.34 -8.52 7.72
CA LEU A 66 4.54 -7.80 8.18
C LEU A 66 4.27 -6.31 8.00
N MET A 67 4.04 -5.61 9.09
CA MET A 67 3.79 -4.18 9.14
C MET A 67 5.12 -3.43 9.15
N GLN A 68 5.65 -3.10 7.98
CA GLN A 68 6.96 -2.48 7.89
C GLN A 68 6.87 -0.96 8.10
N ASN A 69 7.69 -0.47 9.02
CA ASN A 69 7.89 0.94 9.31
C ASN A 69 9.35 1.24 9.66
N ARG A 70 9.75 2.50 9.58
CA ARG A 70 11.01 2.96 10.16
C ARG A 70 10.85 3.18 11.67
N PRO A 71 11.83 2.80 12.50
CA PRO A 71 11.79 3.06 13.93
C PRO A 71 11.61 4.55 14.26
N GLY A 72 10.82 4.85 15.29
CA GLY A 72 10.63 6.23 15.78
C GLY A 72 9.88 7.17 14.84
N GLY A 73 9.18 6.64 13.85
CA GLY A 73 8.31 7.42 12.96
C GLY A 73 7.14 8.09 13.71
N ARG A 74 6.56 9.12 13.12
CA ARG A 74 5.43 9.89 13.70
C ARG A 74 4.26 9.02 14.14
N SER A 75 4.03 7.89 13.47
CA SER A 75 2.92 6.98 13.75
C SER A 75 3.34 5.74 14.56
N ALA A 76 4.55 5.70 15.14
CA ALA A 76 5.08 4.51 15.79
C ALA A 76 4.17 3.98 16.91
N GLU A 77 3.70 4.84 17.81
CA GLU A 77 2.79 4.45 18.90
C GLU A 77 1.48 3.85 18.36
N ALA A 78 0.88 4.47 17.35
CA ALA A 78 -0.34 3.97 16.72
C ALA A 78 -0.10 2.64 15.97
N ALA A 79 1.07 2.46 15.37
CA ALA A 79 1.49 1.24 14.70
C ALA A 79 1.62 0.08 15.69
N THR A 80 2.37 0.28 16.77
CA THR A 80 2.55 -0.73 17.82
C THR A 80 1.21 -1.12 18.46
N ALA A 81 0.38 -0.12 18.84
CA ALA A 81 -0.95 -0.40 19.41
C ALA A 81 -1.85 -1.19 18.45
N ARG A 82 -1.70 -1.00 17.13
CA ARG A 82 -2.43 -1.78 16.14
C ARG A 82 -1.90 -3.21 16.02
N ALA A 83 -0.58 -3.38 15.94
CA ALA A 83 0.05 -4.69 15.86
C ALA A 83 -0.30 -5.54 17.09
N ASP A 84 -0.23 -4.97 18.29
CA ASP A 84 -0.58 -5.65 19.55
C ASP A 84 -2.03 -6.18 19.58
N ARG A 85 -2.94 -5.53 18.85
CA ARG A 85 -4.36 -5.91 18.79
C ARG A 85 -4.64 -7.02 17.77
N LEU A 86 -3.76 -7.26 16.82
CA LEU A 86 -3.97 -8.12 15.67
C LEU A 86 -3.04 -9.33 15.72
N ALA A 87 -3.56 -10.50 16.05
CA ALA A 87 -2.80 -11.72 16.34
C ALA A 87 -1.93 -12.24 15.17
N ASN A 88 -2.22 -11.82 13.92
CA ASN A 88 -1.51 -12.22 12.71
C ASN A 88 -0.69 -11.07 12.09
N VAL A 89 -0.40 -10.02 12.87
CA VAL A 89 0.42 -8.89 12.45
C VAL A 89 1.71 -8.86 13.25
N ASP A 90 2.84 -8.81 12.56
CA ASP A 90 4.15 -8.54 13.17
C ASP A 90 4.61 -7.16 12.75
N GLU A 91 4.99 -6.33 13.71
CA GLU A 91 5.67 -5.06 13.45
C GLU A 91 7.10 -5.32 12.96
N TRP A 92 7.43 -4.82 11.76
CA TRP A 92 8.74 -4.98 11.12
C TRP A 92 9.47 -3.64 11.09
N LEU A 93 10.41 -3.44 12.01
CA LEU A 93 11.12 -2.17 12.21
C LEU A 93 12.55 -2.19 11.68
N THR A 94 12.94 -3.25 10.99
CA THR A 94 14.26 -3.39 10.35
C THR A 94 14.15 -3.21 8.84
N ASP A 95 15.25 -3.38 8.14
CA ASP A 95 15.28 -3.27 6.69
C ASP A 95 14.47 -4.39 6.02
N ILE A 96 13.91 -4.12 4.84
CA ILE A 96 13.17 -5.14 4.06
C ILE A 96 14.09 -6.30 3.68
N SER A 97 15.38 -6.04 3.46
CA SER A 97 16.39 -7.07 3.15
C SER A 97 16.63 -8.08 4.27
N ASP A 98 16.18 -7.80 5.51
CA ASP A 98 16.25 -8.75 6.62
C ASP A 98 15.15 -9.82 6.55
N ILE A 99 14.14 -9.62 5.68
CA ILE A 99 13.11 -10.63 5.39
C ILE A 99 13.73 -11.71 4.49
N SER A 100 13.42 -12.97 4.79
CA SER A 100 13.92 -14.08 3.99
C SER A 100 13.52 -13.97 2.52
N ALA A 101 14.44 -14.27 1.62
CA ALA A 101 14.15 -14.27 0.19
C ALA A 101 13.02 -15.25 -0.16
N ASN A 102 12.17 -14.87 -1.12
CA ASN A 102 11.05 -15.70 -1.61
C ASN A 102 10.10 -16.19 -0.47
N SER A 103 9.84 -15.36 0.54
CA SER A 103 8.98 -15.71 1.67
C SER A 103 7.65 -14.96 1.70
N VAL A 104 7.52 -13.88 0.93
CA VAL A 104 6.36 -12.99 0.88
C VAL A 104 5.52 -13.31 -0.36
N ASP A 105 4.21 -13.48 -0.19
CA ASP A 105 3.28 -13.72 -1.31
C ASP A 105 2.86 -12.41 -1.97
N PHE A 106 2.71 -11.36 -1.17
CA PHE A 106 2.14 -10.08 -1.59
C PHE A 106 2.82 -8.92 -0.88
N ALA A 107 3.38 -7.98 -1.61
CA ALA A 107 3.88 -6.72 -1.10
C ALA A 107 2.94 -5.57 -1.47
N PHE A 108 2.73 -4.66 -0.53
CA PHE A 108 1.77 -3.57 -0.66
C PHE A 108 2.40 -2.24 -0.27
N THR A 109 2.22 -1.21 -1.10
CA THR A 109 2.59 0.17 -0.75
C THR A 109 1.42 1.09 -1.09
N ALA A 110 1.02 1.93 -0.13
CA ALA A 110 -0.14 2.79 -0.31
C ALA A 110 0.12 4.23 0.15
N LEU A 111 -0.06 5.15 -0.79
CA LEU A 111 0.00 6.60 -0.57
C LEU A 111 1.37 7.07 -0.03
N ASN A 112 2.45 6.41 -0.49
CA ASN A 112 3.81 6.74 -0.08
C ASN A 112 4.89 6.40 -1.15
N PHE A 113 4.54 5.75 -2.26
CA PHE A 113 5.49 5.45 -3.32
C PHE A 113 6.02 6.73 -3.98
N HIS A 114 5.16 7.74 -4.17
CA HIS A 114 5.56 9.05 -4.66
C HIS A 114 6.66 9.68 -3.80
N ASP A 115 6.62 9.54 -2.49
CA ASP A 115 7.64 10.10 -1.57
C ASP A 115 9.01 9.45 -1.80
N PHE A 116 9.04 8.13 -2.01
CA PHE A 116 10.29 7.43 -2.34
C PHE A 116 10.81 7.83 -3.71
N HIS A 117 9.93 7.79 -4.73
CA HIS A 117 10.29 8.03 -6.12
C HIS A 117 10.71 9.47 -6.37
N ASN A 118 9.89 10.43 -5.94
CA ASN A 118 10.09 11.84 -6.26
C ASN A 118 11.30 12.44 -5.56
N SER A 119 11.53 12.05 -4.30
CA SER A 119 12.63 12.60 -3.51
C SER A 119 13.98 11.98 -3.89
N ASN A 120 14.01 10.70 -4.22
CA ASN A 120 15.23 9.97 -4.60
C ASN A 120 14.90 8.71 -5.42
N PRO A 121 14.83 8.81 -6.76
CA PRO A 121 14.53 7.67 -7.62
C PRO A 121 15.47 6.46 -7.41
N ALA A 122 16.74 6.70 -7.07
CA ALA A 122 17.68 5.61 -6.79
C ALA A 122 17.32 4.86 -5.49
N ALA A 123 16.83 5.56 -4.47
CA ALA A 123 16.33 4.90 -3.25
C ALA A 123 15.06 4.11 -3.52
N ALA A 124 14.15 4.62 -4.37
CA ALA A 124 12.97 3.86 -4.81
C ALA A 124 13.39 2.56 -5.51
N GLN A 125 14.37 2.62 -6.43
CA GLN A 125 14.91 1.42 -7.09
C GLN A 125 15.53 0.44 -6.08
N GLY A 126 16.21 0.94 -5.04
CA GLY A 126 16.73 0.11 -3.96
C GLY A 126 15.63 -0.66 -3.22
N ILE A 127 14.53 0.03 -2.85
CA ILE A 127 13.37 -0.60 -2.20
C ILE A 127 12.72 -1.64 -3.13
N LEU A 128 12.51 -1.31 -4.40
CA LEU A 128 11.95 -2.23 -5.39
C LEU A 128 12.82 -3.47 -5.58
N GLY A 129 14.15 -3.33 -5.56
CA GLY A 129 15.08 -4.46 -5.61
C GLY A 129 15.00 -5.37 -4.37
N GLN A 130 14.81 -4.78 -3.19
CA GLN A 130 14.56 -5.56 -1.97
C GLN A 130 13.22 -6.31 -2.05
N LEU A 131 12.16 -5.65 -2.53
CA LEU A 131 10.85 -6.28 -2.75
C LEU A 131 10.93 -7.42 -3.77
N MET A 132 11.70 -7.23 -4.84
CA MET A 132 11.97 -8.29 -5.82
C MET A 132 12.64 -9.50 -5.16
N THR A 133 13.52 -9.28 -4.19
CA THR A 133 14.22 -10.37 -3.47
C THR A 133 13.29 -11.14 -2.54
N VAL A 134 12.47 -10.45 -1.76
CA VAL A 134 11.65 -11.07 -0.71
C VAL A 134 10.37 -11.71 -1.22
N LEU A 135 9.82 -11.20 -2.32
CA LEU A 135 8.65 -11.78 -2.98
C LEU A 135 8.97 -13.17 -3.56
N LYS A 136 8.02 -14.08 -3.44
CA LYS A 136 8.06 -15.39 -4.13
C LYS A 136 7.96 -15.21 -5.65
N PRO A 137 8.48 -16.15 -6.47
CA PRO A 137 8.10 -16.21 -7.89
C PRO A 137 6.57 -16.25 -8.02
N GLY A 138 6.00 -15.44 -8.90
CA GLY A 138 4.55 -15.22 -9.02
C GLY A 138 3.97 -14.28 -7.95
N GLY A 139 4.76 -13.83 -6.99
CA GLY A 139 4.32 -12.88 -5.95
C GLY A 139 3.97 -11.51 -6.53
N ILE A 140 3.05 -10.84 -5.87
CA ILE A 140 2.48 -9.57 -6.34
C ILE A 140 3.07 -8.39 -5.57
N LEU A 141 3.41 -7.32 -6.30
CA LEU A 141 3.61 -5.98 -5.76
C LEU A 141 2.42 -5.11 -6.16
N ALA A 142 1.71 -4.60 -5.18
CA ALA A 142 0.64 -3.63 -5.36
C ALA A 142 1.09 -2.23 -5.00
N VAL A 143 0.79 -1.27 -5.88
CA VAL A 143 1.04 0.16 -5.66
C VAL A 143 -0.28 0.91 -5.76
N ILE A 144 -0.66 1.58 -4.67
CA ILE A 144 -1.75 2.56 -4.66
C ILE A 144 -1.12 3.90 -4.34
N ASP A 145 -1.37 4.92 -5.16
CA ASP A 145 -0.84 6.24 -4.84
C ASP A 145 -1.72 7.37 -5.37
N HIS A 146 -1.46 8.59 -4.88
CA HIS A 146 -2.09 9.81 -5.35
C HIS A 146 -1.70 10.05 -6.81
N GLU A 147 -2.66 9.93 -7.72
CA GLU A 147 -2.42 10.12 -9.13
C GLU A 147 -2.11 11.59 -9.43
N GLY A 148 -1.11 11.81 -10.24
CA GLY A 148 -0.67 13.11 -10.73
C GLY A 148 -0.69 13.18 -12.25
N THR A 149 -0.61 14.38 -12.79
CA THR A 149 -0.55 14.60 -14.23
C THR A 149 0.88 14.43 -14.74
N PHE A 150 1.06 13.67 -15.83
CA PHE A 150 2.38 13.50 -16.46
C PHE A 150 2.99 14.85 -16.85
N GLY A 151 4.24 15.07 -16.44
CA GLY A 151 4.97 16.32 -16.71
C GLY A 151 4.62 17.50 -15.81
N ALA A 152 3.68 17.36 -14.86
CA ALA A 152 3.41 18.35 -13.84
C ALA A 152 4.45 18.31 -12.71
N ASP A 153 4.42 19.31 -11.81
CA ASP A 153 5.26 19.33 -10.60
C ASP A 153 4.71 18.37 -9.52
N ASN A 154 4.76 17.07 -9.83
CA ASN A 154 4.25 16.02 -8.93
C ASN A 154 5.06 15.95 -7.62
N VAL A 155 6.28 16.45 -7.57
CA VAL A 155 7.10 16.52 -6.34
C VAL A 155 6.43 17.43 -5.32
N SER A 156 6.17 18.70 -5.71
CA SER A 156 5.53 19.68 -4.84
C SER A 156 4.09 19.31 -4.49
N LEU A 157 3.41 18.60 -5.38
CA LEU A 157 2.03 18.16 -5.20
C LEU A 157 1.88 16.86 -4.39
N HIS A 158 2.98 16.18 -4.01
CA HIS A 158 2.92 14.86 -3.37
C HIS A 158 2.05 13.87 -4.14
N ARG A 159 2.32 13.74 -5.45
CA ARG A 159 1.63 12.86 -6.39
C ARG A 159 2.64 12.10 -7.24
N ILE A 160 2.19 11.12 -7.98
CA ILE A 160 2.98 10.44 -9.01
C ILE A 160 2.14 10.22 -10.26
N ALA A 161 2.70 10.50 -11.43
CA ALA A 161 2.03 10.18 -12.68
C ALA A 161 1.99 8.66 -12.88
N PHE A 162 0.92 8.16 -13.51
CA PHE A 162 0.75 6.75 -13.83
C PHE A 162 1.98 6.20 -14.59
N GLU A 163 2.44 6.91 -15.60
CA GLU A 163 3.57 6.52 -16.46
C GLU A 163 4.87 6.41 -15.66
N ASP A 164 5.11 7.34 -14.74
CA ASP A 164 6.32 7.36 -13.90
C ASP A 164 6.30 6.20 -12.90
N ALA A 165 5.15 5.92 -12.27
CA ALA A 165 5.00 4.79 -11.37
C ALA A 165 5.22 3.45 -12.10
N VAL A 166 4.57 3.27 -13.26
CA VAL A 166 4.71 2.06 -14.08
C VAL A 166 6.16 1.87 -14.53
N LYS A 167 6.77 2.92 -15.08
CA LYS A 167 8.16 2.88 -15.55
C LYS A 167 9.12 2.47 -14.43
N ALA A 168 9.02 3.11 -13.27
CA ALA A 168 9.91 2.83 -12.14
C ALA A 168 9.86 1.36 -11.70
N VAL A 169 8.66 0.78 -11.63
CA VAL A 169 8.49 -0.62 -11.21
C VAL A 169 8.93 -1.61 -12.30
N LEU A 170 8.65 -1.33 -13.58
CA LEU A 170 9.12 -2.17 -14.69
C LEU A 170 10.65 -2.19 -14.80
N GLU A 171 11.32 -1.06 -14.58
CA GLU A 171 12.79 -0.97 -14.57
C GLU A 171 13.45 -1.83 -13.48
N SER A 172 12.70 -2.16 -12.43
CA SER A 172 13.15 -3.07 -11.35
C SER A 172 12.95 -4.55 -11.65
N GLY A 173 12.43 -4.90 -12.85
CA GLY A 173 12.26 -6.28 -13.29
C GLY A 173 10.89 -6.90 -13.03
N PHE A 174 9.95 -6.17 -12.45
CA PHE A 174 8.55 -6.60 -12.35
C PHE A 174 7.85 -6.50 -13.71
N VAL A 175 6.75 -7.23 -13.86
CA VAL A 175 5.86 -7.08 -15.01
C VAL A 175 4.51 -6.50 -14.56
N LEU A 176 3.94 -5.60 -15.37
CA LEU A 176 2.61 -5.07 -15.09
C LEU A 176 1.56 -6.16 -15.34
N ALA A 177 0.84 -6.53 -14.30
CA ALA A 177 -0.21 -7.55 -14.35
C ALA A 177 -1.63 -6.95 -14.42
N GLY A 178 -1.79 -5.67 -14.08
CA GLY A 178 -3.05 -4.95 -14.21
C GLY A 178 -2.99 -3.55 -13.64
N ALA A 179 -3.95 -2.73 -14.05
CA ALA A 179 -4.25 -1.42 -13.52
C ALA A 179 -5.76 -1.27 -13.37
N SER A 180 -6.22 -0.42 -12.45
CA SER A 180 -7.65 -0.22 -12.21
C SER A 180 -7.97 1.21 -11.81
N ASP A 181 -9.13 1.67 -12.24
CA ASP A 181 -9.74 2.96 -11.93
C ASP A 181 -10.73 2.90 -10.75
N ILE A 182 -10.72 1.82 -9.95
CA ILE A 182 -11.61 1.64 -8.79
C ILE A 182 -11.59 2.84 -7.85
N LEU A 183 -10.44 3.51 -7.70
CA LEU A 183 -10.25 4.67 -6.83
C LEU A 183 -10.19 6.00 -7.59
N HIS A 184 -10.66 6.02 -8.85
CA HIS A 184 -10.75 7.24 -9.63
C HIS A 184 -11.73 8.25 -9.01
N ASN A 185 -11.35 9.53 -9.00
CA ASN A 185 -12.15 10.63 -8.48
C ASN A 185 -12.12 11.82 -9.44
N GLU A 186 -13.13 11.94 -10.28
CA GLU A 186 -13.28 13.05 -11.27
C GLU A 186 -13.27 14.46 -10.63
N ALA A 187 -13.53 14.57 -9.33
CA ALA A 187 -13.51 15.86 -8.63
C ALA A 187 -12.11 16.34 -8.28
N ASP A 188 -11.09 15.48 -8.44
CA ASP A 188 -9.68 15.81 -8.20
C ASP A 188 -8.98 16.03 -9.54
N ASP A 189 -8.71 17.28 -9.88
CA ASP A 189 -8.04 17.70 -11.13
C ASP A 189 -6.51 17.65 -11.07
N HIS A 190 -5.94 17.09 -10.00
CA HIS A 190 -4.52 16.95 -9.73
C HIS A 190 -3.73 18.28 -9.56
N THR A 191 -4.41 19.41 -9.37
CA THR A 191 -3.76 20.71 -9.24
C THR A 191 -3.36 21.07 -7.83
N VAL A 192 -3.86 20.34 -6.83
CA VAL A 192 -3.56 20.54 -5.40
C VAL A 192 -3.03 19.25 -4.74
N GLY A 193 -2.32 19.39 -3.63
CA GLY A 193 -1.80 18.24 -2.88
C GLY A 193 -2.88 17.49 -2.08
N PRO A 194 -2.59 16.24 -1.64
CA PRO A 194 -3.56 15.34 -1.00
C PRO A 194 -4.07 15.83 0.36
N PHE A 195 -3.46 16.86 0.92
CA PHE A 195 -3.85 17.46 2.19
C PHE A 195 -4.72 18.71 2.02
N ASP A 196 -4.98 19.13 0.77
CA ASP A 196 -5.86 20.28 0.53
C ASP A 196 -7.26 19.98 1.05
N PRO A 197 -7.87 20.92 1.82
CA PRO A 197 -9.20 20.71 2.40
C PRO A 197 -10.31 20.48 1.37
N SER A 198 -10.16 21.01 0.14
CA SER A 198 -11.14 20.84 -0.95
C SER A 198 -11.34 19.37 -1.34
N LEU A 199 -10.34 18.53 -1.17
CA LEU A 199 -10.38 17.11 -1.51
C LEU A 199 -10.96 16.23 -0.40
N GLY A 200 -11.11 16.73 0.82
CA GLY A 200 -11.61 15.93 1.95
C GLY A 200 -10.85 14.61 2.16
N ARG A 201 -9.56 14.57 1.80
CA ARG A 201 -8.72 13.36 1.81
C ARG A 201 -9.13 12.30 0.77
N ASN A 202 -9.97 12.64 -0.18
CA ASN A 202 -10.40 11.75 -1.27
C ASN A 202 -9.76 12.18 -2.60
N THR A 203 -8.46 11.98 -2.72
CA THR A 203 -7.72 12.19 -3.97
C THR A 203 -8.08 11.15 -5.02
N ASP A 204 -7.85 11.49 -6.27
CA ASP A 204 -7.72 10.50 -7.33
C ASP A 204 -6.51 9.59 -7.09
N ARG A 205 -6.63 8.28 -7.36
CA ARG A 205 -5.59 7.30 -7.04
C ARG A 205 -5.46 6.25 -8.10
N LEU A 206 -4.24 6.07 -8.56
CA LEU A 206 -3.86 4.90 -9.34
C LEU A 206 -3.87 3.63 -8.46
N VAL A 207 -4.26 2.51 -9.05
CA VAL A 207 -4.20 1.17 -8.44
C VAL A 207 -3.50 0.25 -9.42
N LEU A 208 -2.27 -0.15 -9.09
CA LEU A 208 -1.41 -0.93 -9.96
C LEU A 208 -1.07 -2.29 -9.34
N LYS A 209 -1.09 -3.32 -10.17
CA LYS A 209 -0.72 -4.69 -9.83
C LYS A 209 0.46 -5.11 -10.69
N PHE A 210 1.56 -5.46 -10.05
CA PHE A 210 2.75 -5.99 -10.71
C PHE A 210 3.03 -7.40 -10.21
N MET A 211 3.77 -8.18 -10.99
CA MET A 211 4.12 -9.55 -10.65
C MET A 211 5.63 -9.77 -10.82
N LYS A 212 6.22 -10.49 -9.88
CA LYS A 212 7.55 -11.08 -10.01
C LYS A 212 7.46 -12.36 -10.85
N LEU A 213 8.23 -12.47 -11.94
CA LEU A 213 8.30 -13.70 -12.74
C LEU A 213 9.15 -14.78 -12.08
#